data_432211913c956903f08313c2ed93a83c
#
_entry.id   432211913c956903f08313c2ed93a83c
#
_cell.length_a   1.000
_cell.length_b   1.000
_cell.length_c   1.000
_cell.angle_alpha   90.00
_cell.angle_beta   90.00
_cell.angle_gamma   90.00
#
_symmetry.space_group_name_H-M   'P 1'
#
loop_
_entity.id
_entity.type
_entity.pdbx_description
1 polymer ?
#
loop_
_entity_poly.entity_id
_entity_poly.type
_entity_poly.pdbx_seq_one_letter_code
_entity_poly.pdbx_strand_id
1 'polypeptide(L)'
;MLILLSIVLLLVVMPAAVLFHPAFGRRMLAERKARIEASPNWRDGMFQNQLPTPQFTGNTNMLKAMWTMLRRKDSNRVPKEPLPAVKTDLKNLPADRDWFVWFGHSSYLFQLGGKRFLVDPLLKMEFPSSLMLKPFAGTEIYTPEDMPEIDMLIITHEHWDHLDYATLRDLRPKVKHAVCPLGVAEYLEYWKYDPSIISEMDWGDIRVFESNNAEEAYCIHCLPSRHFSNRFLGKRNQTLWAAFMVDDGERNVYIGGDGGYDGRFLQVREQWPIDLAVMENGQYNSNWANIHLLPQDLERAILDMQPEQVITVHHDKFALSTHAWSEPDSVAHAIAEKNALKLLDQPIGTIIYF
;
A
#
# COMPACT_ATOMS: atom_id res chain seq x y z
N MET A 1 -29.63 -38.31 7.67
CA MET A 1 -30.01 -36.92 8.04
C MET A 1 -28.78 -36.12 8.51
N LEU A 2 -28.05 -36.55 9.53
CA LEU A 2 -26.84 -35.86 10.04
C LEU A 2 -25.74 -35.67 8.98
N ILE A 3 -25.41 -36.68 8.16
CA ILE A 3 -24.40 -36.59 7.11
C ILE A 3 -24.82 -35.59 6.04
N LEU A 4 -26.09 -35.56 5.65
CA LEU A 4 -26.61 -34.60 4.65
C LEU A 4 -26.56 -33.17 5.20
N LEU A 5 -26.89 -32.96 6.47
CA LEU A 5 -26.74 -31.67 7.18
C LEU A 5 -25.27 -31.23 7.21
N SER A 6 -24.33 -32.13 7.49
CA SER A 6 -22.90 -31.82 7.51
C SER A 6 -22.39 -31.47 6.13
N ILE A 7 -22.86 -32.11 5.06
CA ILE A 7 -22.52 -31.80 3.68
C ILE A 7 -23.09 -30.44 3.28
N VAL A 8 -24.34 -30.12 3.64
CA VAL A 8 -24.93 -28.79 3.39
C VAL A 8 -24.17 -27.69 4.15
N LEU A 9 -23.81 -27.93 5.39
CA LEU A 9 -23.00 -27.01 6.19
C LEU A 9 -21.64 -26.73 5.54
N LEU A 10 -20.93 -27.77 5.13
CA LEU A 10 -19.61 -27.67 4.51
C LEU A 10 -19.66 -27.05 3.11
N LEU A 11 -20.63 -27.40 2.27
CA LEU A 11 -20.66 -27.01 0.88
C LEU A 11 -21.42 -25.71 0.59
N VAL A 12 -22.29 -25.28 1.50
CA VAL A 12 -23.13 -24.09 1.29
C VAL A 12 -22.92 -23.04 2.37
N VAL A 13 -23.04 -23.41 3.63
CA VAL A 13 -23.00 -22.42 4.73
C VAL A 13 -21.61 -21.87 4.94
N MET A 14 -20.57 -22.70 4.91
CA MET A 14 -19.19 -22.22 5.06
C MET A 14 -18.74 -21.31 3.89
N PRO A 15 -18.90 -21.68 2.61
CA PRO A 15 -18.59 -20.77 1.52
C PRO A 15 -19.40 -19.47 1.57
N ALA A 16 -20.69 -19.55 1.92
CA ALA A 16 -21.51 -18.35 2.09
C ALA A 16 -20.98 -17.46 3.22
N ALA A 17 -20.66 -18.01 4.39
CA ALA A 17 -20.10 -17.26 5.50
C ALA A 17 -18.76 -16.59 5.13
N VAL A 18 -17.92 -17.27 4.35
CA VAL A 18 -16.68 -16.69 3.79
C VAL A 18 -17.00 -15.51 2.89
N LEU A 19 -17.92 -15.68 1.93
CA LEU A 19 -18.26 -14.64 0.95
C LEU A 19 -18.94 -13.41 1.58
N PHE A 20 -19.63 -13.58 2.72
CA PHE A 20 -20.23 -12.47 3.48
C PHE A 20 -19.32 -11.91 4.58
N HIS A 21 -18.07 -12.37 4.67
CA HIS A 21 -17.14 -11.81 5.64
C HIS A 21 -16.84 -10.34 5.33
N PRO A 22 -16.87 -9.43 6.35
CA PRO A 22 -16.70 -7.98 6.14
C PRO A 22 -15.44 -7.59 5.37
N ALA A 23 -14.37 -8.36 5.46
CA ALA A 23 -13.11 -8.10 4.75
C ALA A 23 -13.26 -8.09 3.22
N PHE A 24 -14.29 -8.75 2.68
CA PHE A 24 -14.60 -8.70 1.23
C PHE A 24 -15.32 -7.42 0.81
N GLY A 25 -15.71 -6.57 1.78
CA GLY A 25 -16.49 -5.38 1.50
C GLY A 25 -17.98 -5.69 1.26
N ARG A 26 -18.68 -4.74 0.69
CA ARG A 26 -20.07 -4.87 0.26
C ARG A 26 -20.24 -4.35 -1.16
N ARG A 27 -21.42 -4.55 -1.74
CA ARG A 27 -21.76 -3.93 -3.01
C ARG A 27 -21.72 -2.40 -2.86
N MET A 28 -21.04 -1.76 -3.78
CA MET A 28 -20.90 -0.30 -3.82
C MET A 28 -22.27 0.41 -3.85
N LEU A 29 -22.43 1.44 -3.05
CA LEU A 29 -23.63 2.26 -3.00
C LEU A 29 -23.83 3.03 -4.32
N ALA A 30 -25.09 3.28 -4.69
CA ALA A 30 -25.42 3.91 -5.98
C ALA A 30 -24.82 5.32 -6.13
N GLU A 31 -24.78 6.10 -5.07
CA GLU A 31 -24.21 7.45 -5.07
C GLU A 31 -22.69 7.42 -5.34
N ARG A 32 -21.94 6.53 -4.65
CA ARG A 32 -20.52 6.36 -4.90
C ARG A 32 -20.26 5.86 -6.30
N LYS A 33 -21.06 4.91 -6.77
CA LYS A 33 -20.95 4.41 -8.14
C LYS A 33 -21.12 5.52 -9.16
N ALA A 34 -22.07 6.45 -8.98
CA ALA A 34 -22.23 7.61 -9.85
C ALA A 34 -20.99 8.53 -9.85
N ARG A 35 -20.36 8.76 -8.70
CA ARG A 35 -19.09 9.51 -8.62
C ARG A 35 -17.96 8.82 -9.38
N ILE A 36 -17.83 7.50 -9.24
CA ILE A 36 -16.84 6.69 -9.94
C ILE A 36 -17.06 6.78 -11.45
N GLU A 37 -18.31 6.61 -11.91
CA GLU A 37 -18.66 6.64 -13.33
C GLU A 37 -18.47 8.05 -13.94
N ALA A 38 -18.45 9.10 -13.15
CA ALA A 38 -18.13 10.47 -13.57
C ALA A 38 -16.64 10.77 -13.67
N SER A 39 -15.77 9.89 -13.16
CA SER A 39 -14.31 10.05 -13.24
C SER A 39 -13.83 9.96 -14.70
N PRO A 40 -12.91 10.84 -15.16
CA PRO A 40 -12.28 10.71 -16.47
C PRO A 40 -11.43 9.43 -16.61
N ASN A 41 -11.05 8.82 -15.47
CA ASN A 41 -10.27 7.59 -15.41
C ASN A 41 -11.14 6.32 -15.47
N TRP A 42 -12.48 6.47 -15.39
CA TRP A 42 -13.44 5.39 -15.55
C TRP A 42 -13.89 5.25 -17.00
N ARG A 43 -13.54 4.16 -17.65
CA ARG A 43 -13.89 3.86 -19.05
C ARG A 43 -14.21 2.39 -19.21
N ASP A 44 -15.17 2.05 -20.07
CA ASP A 44 -15.59 0.67 -20.36
C ASP A 44 -15.99 -0.14 -19.11
N GLY A 45 -16.58 0.54 -18.12
CA GLY A 45 -17.07 -0.08 -16.89
C GLY A 45 -16.00 -0.45 -15.88
N MET A 46 -14.82 0.19 -15.92
CA MET A 46 -13.70 0.02 -14.98
C MET A 46 -12.75 1.21 -15.01
N PHE A 47 -11.96 1.38 -13.95
CA PHE A 47 -10.81 2.30 -13.96
C PHE A 47 -9.72 1.78 -14.88
N GLN A 48 -9.07 2.69 -15.57
CA GLN A 48 -7.99 2.38 -16.52
C GLN A 48 -6.76 3.22 -16.25
N ASN A 49 -5.58 2.62 -16.42
CA ASN A 49 -4.32 3.35 -16.40
C ASN A 49 -4.25 4.37 -17.54
N GLN A 50 -3.41 5.39 -17.39
CA GLN A 50 -3.11 6.37 -18.43
C GLN A 50 -2.46 5.73 -19.66
N LEU A 51 -1.65 4.67 -19.45
CA LEU A 51 -1.05 3.86 -20.50
C LEU A 51 -1.65 2.46 -20.53
N PRO A 52 -1.66 1.77 -21.69
CA PRO A 52 -2.03 0.37 -21.76
C PRO A 52 -1.21 -0.47 -20.76
N THR A 53 -1.89 -1.11 -19.81
CA THR A 53 -1.25 -1.85 -18.73
C THR A 53 -1.82 -3.24 -18.60
N PRO A 54 -1.44 -4.16 -19.51
CA PRO A 54 -1.76 -5.56 -19.31
C PRO A 54 -1.09 -6.05 -18.04
N GLN A 55 -1.86 -6.74 -17.15
CA GLN A 55 -1.37 -7.26 -15.89
C GLN A 55 -0.22 -8.24 -16.08
N PHE A 56 -0.33 -9.08 -17.09
CA PHE A 56 0.71 -10.05 -17.44
C PHE A 56 1.44 -9.62 -18.70
N THR A 57 2.76 -9.78 -18.68
CA THR A 57 3.65 -9.46 -19.78
C THR A 57 4.09 -10.73 -20.52
N GLY A 58 4.50 -10.59 -21.78
CA GLY A 58 4.90 -11.71 -22.62
C GLY A 58 3.76 -12.72 -22.88
N ASN A 59 4.07 -14.02 -22.88
CA ASN A 59 3.11 -15.10 -23.06
C ASN A 59 2.56 -15.67 -21.73
N THR A 60 2.58 -14.86 -20.65
CA THR A 60 2.10 -15.28 -19.33
C THR A 60 0.61 -14.94 -19.17
N ASN A 61 -0.07 -15.76 -18.39
CA ASN A 61 -1.44 -15.54 -17.93
C ASN A 61 -1.55 -15.99 -16.45
N MET A 62 -2.69 -15.75 -15.84
CA MET A 62 -2.92 -16.07 -14.43
C MET A 62 -2.59 -17.52 -14.08
N LEU A 63 -2.99 -18.50 -14.92
CA LEU A 63 -2.73 -19.92 -14.66
C LEU A 63 -1.24 -20.25 -14.73
N LYS A 64 -0.52 -19.67 -15.69
CA LYS A 64 0.94 -19.84 -15.80
C LYS A 64 1.66 -19.16 -14.63
N ALA A 65 1.23 -17.96 -14.24
CA ALA A 65 1.79 -17.25 -13.08
C ALA A 65 1.59 -18.07 -11.79
N MET A 66 0.36 -18.54 -11.52
CA MET A 66 0.08 -19.43 -10.37
C MET A 66 0.93 -20.70 -10.41
N TRP A 67 1.05 -21.34 -11.58
CA TRP A 67 1.84 -22.55 -11.76
C TRP A 67 3.33 -22.30 -11.50
N THR A 68 3.86 -21.15 -11.94
CA THR A 68 5.23 -20.74 -11.66
C THR A 68 5.45 -20.55 -10.16
N MET A 69 4.52 -19.90 -9.47
CA MET A 69 4.58 -19.70 -8.02
C MET A 69 4.53 -21.04 -7.24
N LEU A 70 3.66 -21.97 -7.67
CA LEU A 70 3.50 -23.27 -7.01
C LEU A 70 4.70 -24.21 -7.25
N ARG A 71 5.31 -24.16 -8.44
CA ARG A 71 6.42 -25.06 -8.82
C ARG A 71 7.79 -24.62 -8.37
N ARG A 72 8.00 -23.33 -8.10
CA ARG A 72 9.27 -22.84 -7.61
C ARG A 72 9.48 -23.28 -6.15
N LYS A 73 10.33 -24.27 -5.99
CA LYS A 73 10.90 -24.72 -4.70
C LYS A 73 12.15 -23.92 -4.33
N ASP A 74 12.28 -22.67 -4.77
CA ASP A 74 13.45 -21.86 -4.41
C ASP A 74 13.45 -21.60 -2.91
N SER A 75 14.46 -22.18 -2.24
CA SER A 75 14.65 -22.10 -0.79
C SER A 75 14.90 -20.69 -0.26
N ASN A 76 15.11 -19.71 -1.16
CA ASN A 76 15.48 -18.32 -0.82
C ASN A 76 14.32 -17.32 -0.87
N ARG A 77 13.08 -17.74 -1.11
CA ARG A 77 11.91 -16.83 -1.10
C ARG A 77 11.47 -16.38 0.29
N VAL A 78 11.82 -17.18 1.28
CA VAL A 78 11.49 -16.94 2.69
C VAL A 78 12.78 -17.04 3.50
N PRO A 79 13.06 -16.09 4.40
CA PRO A 79 14.24 -16.17 5.27
C PRO A 79 14.16 -17.41 6.15
N LYS A 80 15.33 -18.05 6.39
CA LYS A 80 15.44 -19.22 7.25
C LYS A 80 15.41 -18.87 8.73
N GLU A 81 15.93 -17.69 9.05
CA GLU A 81 15.97 -17.15 10.41
C GLU A 81 15.00 -15.96 10.51
N PRO A 82 14.51 -15.66 11.72
CA PRO A 82 13.71 -14.45 11.94
C PRO A 82 14.46 -13.20 11.48
N LEU A 83 13.76 -12.31 10.78
CA LEU A 83 14.34 -11.03 10.39
C LEU A 83 14.56 -10.13 11.63
N PRO A 84 15.66 -9.36 11.65
CA PRO A 84 15.90 -8.41 12.71
C PRO A 84 14.82 -7.33 12.72
N ALA A 85 14.32 -7.01 13.90
CA ALA A 85 13.33 -5.95 14.09
C ALA A 85 13.51 -5.30 15.47
N VAL A 86 13.17 -4.03 15.56
CA VAL A 86 13.30 -3.22 16.78
C VAL A 86 11.92 -2.75 17.24
N LYS A 87 11.52 -3.10 18.47
CA LYS A 87 10.25 -2.63 19.03
C LYS A 87 10.43 -1.21 19.59
N THR A 88 10.23 -0.20 18.75
CA THR A 88 10.22 1.22 19.18
C THR A 88 8.89 1.56 19.84
N ASP A 89 8.92 2.37 20.90
CA ASP A 89 7.71 2.90 21.53
C ASP A 89 7.15 4.07 20.71
N LEU A 90 6.19 3.75 19.83
CA LEU A 90 5.60 4.70 18.88
C LEU A 90 4.79 5.82 19.55
N LYS A 91 4.35 5.62 20.79
CA LYS A 91 3.54 6.61 21.52
C LYS A 91 4.36 7.74 22.11
N ASN A 92 5.65 7.48 22.34
CA ASN A 92 6.58 8.41 22.95
C ASN A 92 7.66 8.92 21.98
N LEU A 93 7.39 8.91 20.68
CA LEU A 93 8.30 9.47 19.67
C LEU A 93 8.35 11.00 19.74
N PRO A 94 9.51 11.62 19.38
CA PRO A 94 9.67 13.08 19.38
C PRO A 94 8.62 13.77 18.53
N ALA A 95 8.03 14.84 19.04
CA ALA A 95 7.05 15.64 18.29
C ALA A 95 7.71 16.81 17.51
N ASP A 96 8.96 17.13 17.83
CA ASP A 96 9.69 18.32 17.35
C ASP A 96 10.60 18.05 16.13
N ARG A 97 10.56 16.87 15.59
CA ARG A 97 11.33 16.50 14.37
C ARG A 97 10.62 15.43 13.59
N ASP A 98 10.90 15.35 12.30
CA ASP A 98 10.29 14.36 11.44
C ASP A 98 11.05 13.04 11.47
N TRP A 99 10.27 11.98 11.42
CA TRP A 99 10.75 10.61 11.51
C TRP A 99 9.86 9.65 10.74
N PHE A 100 10.41 8.50 10.42
CA PHE A 100 9.76 7.40 9.74
C PHE A 100 10.03 6.09 10.49
N VAL A 101 9.02 5.23 10.62
CA VAL A 101 9.13 3.88 11.18
C VAL A 101 8.44 2.90 10.26
N TRP A 102 9.20 1.95 9.74
CA TRP A 102 8.70 0.92 8.84
C TRP A 102 8.23 -0.32 9.60
N PHE A 103 7.12 -0.93 9.16
CA PHE A 103 6.53 -2.13 9.76
C PHE A 103 6.66 -3.37 8.87
N GLY A 104 7.50 -3.28 7.83
CA GLY A 104 7.62 -4.27 6.78
C GLY A 104 6.54 -4.14 5.71
N HIS A 105 6.81 -4.68 4.52
CA HIS A 105 5.99 -4.52 3.33
C HIS A 105 5.72 -3.04 3.04
N SER A 106 4.49 -2.66 2.73
CA SER A 106 4.09 -1.27 2.43
C SER A 106 3.52 -0.54 3.65
N SER A 107 3.68 -1.09 4.85
CA SER A 107 3.13 -0.51 6.08
C SER A 107 4.15 0.34 6.81
N TYR A 108 3.85 1.60 7.06
CA TYR A 108 4.73 2.51 7.80
C TYR A 108 3.99 3.68 8.45
N LEU A 109 4.60 4.23 9.47
CA LEU A 109 4.17 5.44 10.16
C LEU A 109 5.28 6.49 10.00
N PHE A 110 4.91 7.70 9.62
CA PHE A 110 5.86 8.81 9.61
C PHE A 110 5.24 10.08 10.21
N GLN A 111 6.10 10.96 10.70
CA GLN A 111 5.73 12.30 11.12
C GLN A 111 6.32 13.31 10.15
N LEU A 112 5.51 14.28 9.74
CA LEU A 112 5.88 15.44 8.94
C LEU A 112 5.19 16.67 9.53
N GLY A 113 5.96 17.73 9.84
CA GLY A 113 5.39 18.95 10.41
C GLY A 113 4.55 18.71 11.68
N GLY A 114 4.95 17.74 12.52
CA GLY A 114 4.24 17.38 13.75
C GLY A 114 2.95 16.57 13.56
N LYS A 115 2.57 16.22 12.32
CA LYS A 115 1.40 15.37 12.00
C LYS A 115 1.85 13.94 11.70
N ARG A 116 1.07 12.95 12.14
CA ARG A 116 1.35 11.52 12.01
C ARG A 116 0.53 10.90 10.90
N PHE A 117 1.23 10.34 9.93
CA PHE A 117 0.66 9.69 8.75
C PHE A 117 0.91 8.19 8.81
N LEU A 118 -0.15 7.40 8.80
CA LEU A 118 -0.07 5.93 8.74
C LEU A 118 -0.51 5.47 7.35
N VAL A 119 0.36 4.71 6.68
CA VAL A 119 0.15 4.27 5.29
C VAL A 119 0.01 2.77 5.24
N ASP A 120 -1.01 2.30 4.52
CA ASP A 120 -1.32 0.90 4.19
C ASP A 120 -1.05 -0.08 5.36
N PRO A 121 -1.63 0.15 6.56
CA PRO A 121 -1.27 -0.60 7.75
C PRO A 121 -1.75 -2.05 7.67
N LEU A 122 -0.80 -2.98 7.85
CA LEU A 122 -1.02 -4.41 7.91
C LEU A 122 -0.36 -4.97 9.17
N LEU A 123 -1.04 -4.78 10.31
CA LEU A 123 -0.52 -5.06 11.65
C LEU A 123 -1.19 -6.26 12.32
N LYS A 124 -2.37 -6.66 11.83
CA LYS A 124 -3.15 -7.76 12.40
C LYS A 124 -3.86 -8.50 11.29
N MET A 125 -3.32 -9.64 10.91
CA MET A 125 -3.92 -10.45 9.86
C MET A 125 -4.85 -11.50 10.45
N GLU A 126 -6.14 -11.28 10.28
CA GLU A 126 -7.18 -12.28 10.57
C GLU A 126 -7.66 -12.93 9.27
N PHE A 127 -8.55 -13.91 9.36
CA PHE A 127 -9.24 -14.46 8.20
C PHE A 127 -9.99 -13.34 7.45
N PRO A 128 -9.96 -13.28 6.12
CA PRO A 128 -9.32 -14.22 5.17
C PRO A 128 -7.87 -13.86 4.81
N SER A 129 -7.34 -12.69 5.17
CA SER A 129 -5.98 -12.23 4.80
C SER A 129 -4.91 -13.23 5.24
N SER A 130 -5.05 -13.80 6.46
CA SER A 130 -4.11 -14.79 7.01
C SER A 130 -3.98 -16.09 6.21
N LEU A 131 -4.93 -16.39 5.32
CA LEU A 131 -4.81 -17.54 4.41
C LEU A 131 -3.87 -17.27 3.25
N MET A 132 -3.77 -16.02 2.82
CA MET A 132 -3.02 -15.60 1.64
C MET A 132 -1.66 -15.02 2.00
N LEU A 133 -1.61 -14.26 3.09
CA LEU A 133 -0.44 -13.53 3.55
C LEU A 133 0.18 -14.27 4.74
N LYS A 134 1.41 -14.74 4.54
CA LYS A 134 2.18 -15.40 5.60
C LYS A 134 3.43 -14.55 5.88
N PRO A 135 3.47 -13.84 7.01
CA PRO A 135 4.59 -12.98 7.32
C PRO A 135 5.85 -13.79 7.63
N PHE A 136 6.99 -13.22 7.32
CA PHE A 136 8.27 -13.77 7.72
C PHE A 136 8.42 -13.72 9.24
N ALA A 137 9.10 -14.69 9.80
CA ALA A 137 9.36 -14.71 11.23
C ALA A 137 10.13 -13.45 11.66
N GLY A 138 9.73 -12.84 12.78
CA GLY A 138 10.34 -11.63 13.33
C GLY A 138 9.71 -10.30 12.86
N THR A 139 8.80 -10.31 11.87
CA THR A 139 8.26 -9.07 11.31
C THR A 139 6.94 -8.58 11.93
N GLU A 140 6.26 -9.42 12.71
CA GLU A 140 4.99 -9.10 13.37
C GLU A 140 5.23 -8.59 14.80
N ILE A 141 5.93 -7.47 14.94
CA ILE A 141 6.28 -6.90 16.26
C ILE A 141 5.34 -5.79 16.73
N TYR A 142 4.47 -5.30 15.84
CA TYR A 142 3.49 -4.26 16.15
C TYR A 142 2.06 -4.74 15.96
N THR A 143 1.17 -4.19 16.78
CA THR A 143 -0.28 -4.39 16.72
C THR A 143 -0.99 -3.04 16.63
N PRO A 144 -2.29 -2.97 16.31
CA PRO A 144 -3.06 -1.72 16.34
C PRO A 144 -3.01 -0.99 17.69
N GLU A 145 -2.84 -1.72 18.80
CA GLU A 145 -2.74 -1.17 20.16
C GLU A 145 -1.45 -0.36 20.37
N ASP A 146 -0.36 -0.70 19.69
CA ASP A 146 0.92 -0.01 19.75
C ASP A 146 0.88 1.36 19.06
N MET A 147 -0.04 1.56 18.12
CA MET A 147 -0.13 2.82 17.37
C MET A 147 -0.54 4.00 18.26
N PRO A 148 0.07 5.18 18.06
CA PRO A 148 -0.40 6.43 18.66
C PRO A 148 -1.72 6.90 18.03
N GLU A 149 -2.18 8.12 18.41
CA GLU A 149 -3.18 8.85 17.61
C GLU A 149 -2.63 9.12 16.21
N ILE A 150 -3.45 8.94 15.20
CA ILE A 150 -3.11 9.04 13.77
C ILE A 150 -3.86 10.25 13.20
N ASP A 151 -3.12 11.27 12.77
CA ASP A 151 -3.72 12.44 12.18
C ASP A 151 -4.27 12.11 10.79
N MET A 152 -3.55 11.28 10.02
CA MET A 152 -3.96 10.87 8.68
C MET A 152 -3.67 9.38 8.43
N LEU A 153 -4.71 8.63 8.09
CA LEU A 153 -4.60 7.31 7.48
C LEU A 153 -4.61 7.47 5.95
N ILE A 154 -3.61 6.93 5.27
CA ILE A 154 -3.54 6.91 3.80
C ILE A 154 -3.63 5.47 3.32
N ILE A 155 -4.57 5.18 2.43
CA ILE A 155 -4.69 3.89 1.74
C ILE A 155 -4.43 4.11 0.26
N THR A 156 -3.44 3.41 -0.29
CA THR A 156 -3.05 3.56 -1.69
C THR A 156 -3.96 2.81 -2.65
N HIS A 157 -4.44 1.63 -2.27
CA HIS A 157 -5.37 0.84 -3.07
C HIS A 157 -5.98 -0.33 -2.25
N GLU A 158 -6.88 -1.11 -2.88
CA GLU A 158 -7.70 -2.11 -2.16
C GLU A 158 -7.06 -3.50 -2.03
N HIS A 159 -5.85 -3.77 -2.50
CA HIS A 159 -5.25 -5.10 -2.40
C HIS A 159 -5.14 -5.58 -0.94
N TRP A 160 -5.13 -6.89 -0.76
CA TRP A 160 -5.18 -7.52 0.56
C TRP A 160 -3.98 -7.20 1.46
N ASP A 161 -2.85 -6.92 0.85
CA ASP A 161 -1.58 -6.56 1.48
C ASP A 161 -1.42 -5.05 1.75
N HIS A 162 -2.44 -4.25 1.44
CA HIS A 162 -2.51 -2.79 1.71
C HIS A 162 -3.74 -2.39 2.51
N LEU A 163 -4.89 -3.01 2.26
CA LEU A 163 -6.16 -2.69 2.92
C LEU A 163 -6.61 -3.88 3.78
N ASP A 164 -6.18 -3.95 5.04
CA ASP A 164 -6.52 -5.06 5.94
C ASP A 164 -7.67 -4.71 6.89
N TYR A 165 -8.72 -5.54 6.84
CA TYR A 165 -9.93 -5.36 7.65
C TYR A 165 -9.66 -5.39 9.15
N ALA A 166 -8.91 -6.37 9.62
CA ALA A 166 -8.70 -6.57 11.06
C ALA A 166 -7.88 -5.42 11.66
N THR A 167 -6.83 -5.00 10.97
CA THR A 167 -6.01 -3.86 11.35
C THR A 167 -6.84 -2.57 11.38
N LEU A 168 -7.56 -2.27 10.30
CA LEU A 168 -8.31 -1.01 10.19
C LEU A 168 -9.51 -0.96 11.13
N ARG A 169 -10.19 -2.09 11.37
CA ARG A 169 -11.25 -2.18 12.38
C ARG A 169 -10.74 -1.75 13.77
N ASP A 170 -9.58 -2.24 14.17
CA ASP A 170 -9.02 -2.00 15.49
C ASP A 170 -8.33 -0.62 15.59
N LEU A 171 -7.84 -0.05 14.47
CA LEU A 171 -7.27 1.30 14.38
C LEU A 171 -8.32 2.40 14.36
N ARG A 172 -9.57 2.12 13.97
CA ARG A 172 -10.62 3.12 13.77
C ARG A 172 -10.74 4.17 14.88
N PRO A 173 -10.67 3.84 16.18
CA PRO A 173 -10.80 4.86 17.24
C PRO A 173 -9.64 5.85 17.32
N LYS A 174 -8.53 5.58 16.65
CA LYS A 174 -7.28 6.37 16.69
C LYS A 174 -7.09 7.26 15.48
N VAL A 175 -7.93 7.11 14.44
CA VAL A 175 -7.79 7.80 13.15
C VAL A 175 -8.65 9.06 13.14
N LYS A 176 -8.03 10.23 12.93
CA LYS A 176 -8.73 11.52 12.83
C LYS A 176 -9.24 11.77 11.41
N HIS A 177 -8.43 11.48 10.40
CA HIS A 177 -8.77 11.61 8.98
C HIS A 177 -8.27 10.41 8.20
N ALA A 178 -8.94 10.09 7.10
CA ALA A 178 -8.53 9.05 6.17
C ALA A 178 -8.59 9.58 4.73
N VAL A 179 -7.57 9.26 3.95
CA VAL A 179 -7.49 9.55 2.51
C VAL A 179 -7.34 8.24 1.75
N CYS A 180 -8.09 8.11 0.67
CA CYS A 180 -8.03 6.93 -0.19
C CYS A 180 -8.50 7.27 -1.62
N PRO A 181 -8.17 6.43 -2.62
CA PRO A 181 -8.67 6.60 -3.99
C PRO A 181 -10.16 6.27 -4.12
N LEU A 182 -10.77 6.74 -5.21
CA LEU A 182 -12.19 6.49 -5.54
C LEU A 182 -12.55 5.00 -5.45
N GLY A 183 -13.63 4.71 -4.74
CA GLY A 183 -14.18 3.38 -4.50
C GLY A 183 -13.68 2.71 -3.21
N VAL A 184 -12.50 3.07 -2.70
CA VAL A 184 -11.92 2.46 -1.49
C VAL A 184 -12.66 2.86 -0.22
N ALA A 185 -13.23 4.06 -0.17
CA ALA A 185 -14.03 4.51 0.97
C ALA A 185 -15.24 3.62 1.26
N GLU A 186 -15.74 2.84 0.27
CA GLU A 186 -16.81 1.87 0.48
C GLU A 186 -16.46 0.82 1.54
N TYR A 187 -15.19 0.38 1.58
CA TYR A 187 -14.69 -0.54 2.61
C TYR A 187 -14.65 0.14 3.98
N LEU A 188 -14.05 1.33 4.07
CA LEU A 188 -13.88 2.06 5.32
C LEU A 188 -15.24 2.34 5.97
N GLU A 189 -16.22 2.85 5.21
CA GLU A 189 -17.58 3.09 5.70
C GLU A 189 -18.29 1.80 6.12
N TYR A 190 -18.14 0.73 5.34
CA TYR A 190 -18.69 -0.58 5.71
C TYR A 190 -18.08 -1.09 7.02
N TRP A 191 -16.80 -0.81 7.27
CA TRP A 191 -16.08 -1.13 8.50
C TRP A 191 -16.30 -0.08 9.60
N LYS A 192 -17.29 0.81 9.42
CA LYS A 192 -17.78 1.77 10.42
C LYS A 192 -16.86 2.94 10.71
N TYR A 193 -16.00 3.33 9.79
CA TYR A 193 -15.41 4.65 9.81
C TYR A 193 -16.50 5.70 9.57
N ASP A 194 -16.39 6.85 10.24
CA ASP A 194 -17.30 7.99 10.00
C ASP A 194 -17.04 8.55 8.60
N PRO A 195 -18.05 8.63 7.71
CA PRO A 195 -17.87 9.19 6.38
C PRO A 195 -17.33 10.63 6.39
N SER A 196 -17.57 11.40 7.44
CA SER A 196 -17.13 12.81 7.54
C SER A 196 -15.61 12.97 7.66
N ILE A 197 -14.90 11.91 8.11
CA ILE A 197 -13.43 11.93 8.21
C ILE A 197 -12.74 11.36 6.97
N ILE A 198 -13.50 10.82 5.99
CA ILE A 198 -12.95 10.17 4.80
C ILE A 198 -12.91 11.13 3.62
N SER A 199 -11.74 11.36 3.07
CA SER A 199 -11.53 12.05 1.80
C SER A 199 -11.20 11.04 0.71
N GLU A 200 -12.18 10.78 -0.16
CA GLU A 200 -12.06 9.89 -1.30
C GLU A 200 -11.69 10.71 -2.54
N MET A 201 -10.58 10.40 -3.21
CA MET A 201 -9.92 11.24 -4.20
C MET A 201 -9.75 10.54 -5.55
N ASP A 202 -9.86 11.30 -6.64
CA ASP A 202 -9.44 10.90 -7.99
C ASP A 202 -8.01 11.39 -8.29
N TRP A 203 -7.39 10.86 -9.33
CA TRP A 203 -6.10 11.37 -9.80
C TRP A 203 -6.19 12.84 -10.20
N GLY A 204 -5.30 13.64 -9.64
CA GLY A 204 -5.24 15.09 -9.81
C GLY A 204 -6.01 15.88 -8.75
N ASP A 205 -6.76 15.20 -7.87
CA ASP A 205 -7.42 15.88 -6.74
C ASP A 205 -6.39 16.33 -5.71
N ILE A 206 -6.69 17.47 -5.08
CA ILE A 206 -5.93 18.05 -3.99
C ILE A 206 -6.85 18.19 -2.79
N ARG A 207 -6.38 17.78 -1.61
CA ARG A 207 -7.09 17.99 -0.36
C ARG A 207 -6.22 18.77 0.60
N VAL A 208 -6.72 19.94 1.01
CA VAL A 208 -6.09 20.77 2.03
C VAL A 208 -6.71 20.43 3.39
N PHE A 209 -5.86 20.18 4.36
CA PHE A 209 -6.22 19.97 5.76
C PHE A 209 -5.76 21.20 6.55
N GLU A 210 -6.72 22.08 6.85
CA GLU A 210 -6.45 23.29 7.61
C GLU A 210 -6.17 22.97 9.08
N SER A 211 -5.30 23.75 9.71
CA SER A 211 -5.10 23.79 11.15
C SER A 211 -5.50 25.18 11.65
N ASN A 212 -5.78 25.31 12.96
CA ASN A 212 -5.99 26.60 13.60
C ASN A 212 -4.77 27.53 13.50
N ASN A 213 -3.60 26.97 13.23
CA ASN A 213 -2.39 27.67 12.85
C ASN A 213 -2.11 27.41 11.36
N ALA A 214 -2.04 28.45 10.55
CA ALA A 214 -1.81 28.34 9.10
C ALA A 214 -0.46 27.65 8.77
N GLU A 215 0.50 27.73 9.67
CA GLU A 215 1.81 27.05 9.57
C GLU A 215 1.73 25.53 9.77
N GLU A 216 0.59 25.00 10.21
CA GLU A 216 0.37 23.56 10.41
C GLU A 216 -0.56 22.95 9.35
N ALA A 217 -0.95 23.72 8.34
CA ALA A 217 -1.76 23.20 7.24
C ALA A 217 -0.92 22.29 6.34
N TYR A 218 -1.51 21.24 5.82
CA TYR A 218 -0.86 20.36 4.86
C TYR A 218 -1.80 19.99 3.72
N CYS A 219 -1.20 19.67 2.58
CA CYS A 219 -1.91 19.26 1.37
C CYS A 219 -1.62 17.80 1.06
N ILE A 220 -2.62 17.08 0.60
CA ILE A 220 -2.44 15.74 0.02
C ILE A 220 -2.89 15.80 -1.44
N HIS A 221 -2.00 15.44 -2.34
CA HIS A 221 -2.26 15.34 -3.76
C HIS A 221 -2.40 13.87 -4.13
N CYS A 222 -3.50 13.51 -4.80
CA CYS A 222 -3.72 12.17 -5.32
C CYS A 222 -3.12 12.06 -6.72
N LEU A 223 -2.13 11.22 -6.87
CA LEU A 223 -1.33 11.09 -8.09
C LEU A 223 -1.61 9.78 -8.82
N PRO A 224 -1.49 9.74 -10.16
CA PRO A 224 -1.57 8.50 -10.91
C PRO A 224 -0.52 7.50 -10.44
N SER A 225 -0.89 6.21 -10.42
CA SER A 225 0.03 5.10 -10.37
C SER A 225 -0.29 4.10 -11.49
N ARG A 226 0.66 3.27 -11.90
CA ARG A 226 0.47 2.28 -12.97
C ARG A 226 0.26 0.90 -12.37
N HIS A 227 -0.97 0.64 -11.91
CA HIS A 227 -1.30 -0.60 -11.19
C HIS A 227 -2.68 -1.12 -11.58
N PHE A 228 -3.35 -1.83 -10.69
CA PHE A 228 -4.70 -2.33 -10.87
C PHE A 228 -5.37 -2.53 -9.50
N SER A 229 -6.68 -2.75 -9.51
CA SER A 229 -7.41 -3.17 -8.31
C SER A 229 -8.15 -4.48 -8.56
N ASN A 230 -8.17 -5.33 -7.54
CA ASN A 230 -8.96 -6.54 -7.50
C ASN A 230 -8.91 -7.14 -6.09
N ARG A 231 -10.05 -7.12 -5.39
CA ARG A 231 -10.13 -7.68 -4.05
C ARG A 231 -11.02 -8.91 -3.95
N PHE A 232 -11.95 -9.08 -4.86
CA PHE A 232 -12.96 -10.13 -4.80
C PHE A 232 -13.15 -10.84 -6.15
N LEU A 233 -13.94 -11.94 -6.14
CA LEU A 233 -14.36 -12.69 -7.34
C LEU A 233 -15.31 -11.86 -8.23
N GLY A 234 -14.95 -10.61 -8.49
CA GLY A 234 -15.75 -9.65 -9.23
C GLY A 234 -15.02 -9.09 -10.45
N LYS A 235 -15.56 -7.99 -10.95
CA LYS A 235 -14.92 -7.22 -12.00
C LYS A 235 -13.69 -6.54 -11.45
N ARG A 236 -12.59 -6.59 -12.19
CA ARG A 236 -11.36 -5.87 -11.87
C ARG A 236 -11.55 -4.36 -11.97
N ASN A 237 -10.66 -3.63 -11.32
CA ASN A 237 -10.56 -2.17 -11.45
C ASN A 237 -11.88 -1.45 -11.13
N GLN A 238 -12.59 -1.91 -10.10
CA GLN A 238 -13.80 -1.25 -9.63
C GLN A 238 -13.51 -0.15 -8.61
N THR A 239 -12.32 -0.12 -8.04
CA THR A 239 -11.75 0.97 -7.24
C THR A 239 -10.52 1.51 -7.94
N LEU A 240 -10.16 2.75 -7.66
CA LEU A 240 -8.94 3.37 -8.16
C LEU A 240 -7.75 2.97 -7.27
N TRP A 241 -6.54 3.14 -7.78
CA TRP A 241 -5.26 3.02 -7.09
C TRP A 241 -4.49 4.33 -7.26
N ALA A 242 -3.63 4.69 -6.32
CA ALA A 242 -2.95 5.99 -6.37
C ALA A 242 -1.58 5.96 -5.68
N ALA A 243 -0.72 6.86 -6.13
CA ALA A 243 0.37 7.43 -5.35
C ALA A 243 -0.12 8.74 -4.70
N PHE A 244 0.59 9.22 -3.68
CA PHE A 244 0.25 10.47 -3.03
C PHE A 244 1.49 11.34 -2.84
N MET A 245 1.29 12.68 -2.84
CA MET A 245 2.25 13.63 -2.33
C MET A 245 1.67 14.25 -1.07
N VAL A 246 2.42 14.22 0.01
CA VAL A 246 2.12 14.96 1.24
C VAL A 246 3.05 16.16 1.28
N ASP A 247 2.45 17.35 1.35
CA ASP A 247 3.11 18.65 1.31
C ASP A 247 2.68 19.43 2.56
N ASP A 248 3.63 19.78 3.44
CA ASP A 248 3.37 20.60 4.64
C ASP A 248 3.77 22.08 4.43
N GLY A 249 4.08 22.47 3.20
CA GLY A 249 4.51 23.81 2.82
C GLY A 249 6.02 24.03 2.91
N GLU A 250 6.74 23.17 3.60
CA GLU A 250 8.20 23.19 3.71
C GLU A 250 8.84 21.99 3.03
N ARG A 251 8.22 20.81 3.16
CA ARG A 251 8.73 19.53 2.66
C ARG A 251 7.66 18.71 1.94
N ASN A 252 8.13 17.88 1.02
CA ASN A 252 7.33 17.02 0.18
C ASN A 252 7.72 15.55 0.36
N VAL A 253 6.77 14.73 0.80
CA VAL A 253 6.94 13.28 0.94
C VAL A 253 6.12 12.58 -0.15
N TYR A 254 6.81 11.92 -1.08
CA TYR A 254 6.18 11.10 -2.11
C TYR A 254 5.90 9.69 -1.59
N ILE A 255 4.66 9.26 -1.68
CA ILE A 255 4.16 7.92 -1.32
C ILE A 255 3.82 7.20 -2.62
N GLY A 256 4.68 6.29 -3.06
CA GLY A 256 4.57 5.65 -4.38
C GLY A 256 3.36 4.72 -4.50
N GLY A 257 2.98 4.04 -3.42
CA GLY A 257 2.10 2.88 -3.51
C GLY A 257 2.68 1.82 -4.44
N ASP A 258 1.85 0.92 -4.96
CA ASP A 258 2.26 -0.04 -5.97
C ASP A 258 2.12 0.53 -7.38
N GLY A 259 3.06 0.20 -8.27
CA GLY A 259 2.93 0.60 -9.66
C GLY A 259 4.19 0.45 -10.49
N GLY A 260 4.07 -0.09 -11.70
CA GLY A 260 5.16 -0.19 -12.66
C GLY A 260 5.64 1.17 -13.16
N TYR A 261 6.78 1.17 -13.85
CA TYR A 261 7.39 2.38 -14.40
C TYR A 261 6.56 2.97 -15.56
N ASP A 262 6.48 4.29 -15.59
CA ASP A 262 6.07 5.12 -16.71
C ASP A 262 6.64 6.55 -16.58
N GLY A 263 6.27 7.47 -17.45
CA GLY A 263 6.80 8.85 -17.46
C GLY A 263 6.33 9.76 -16.32
N ARG A 264 5.44 9.30 -15.42
CA ARG A 264 4.90 10.14 -14.32
C ARG A 264 5.96 10.64 -13.34
N PHE A 265 7.04 9.88 -13.14
CA PHE A 265 8.12 10.25 -12.21
C PHE A 265 8.80 11.56 -12.60
N LEU A 266 9.00 11.81 -13.90
CA LEU A 266 9.46 13.12 -14.40
C LEU A 266 8.43 14.23 -14.12
N GLN A 267 7.13 13.94 -14.33
CA GLN A 267 6.07 14.92 -14.08
C GLN A 267 5.95 15.29 -12.60
N VAL A 268 6.18 14.33 -11.70
CA VAL A 268 6.22 14.59 -10.25
C VAL A 268 7.36 15.54 -9.92
N ARG A 269 8.58 15.29 -10.44
CA ARG A 269 9.73 16.17 -10.24
C ARG A 269 9.52 17.59 -10.79
N GLU A 270 8.83 17.72 -11.93
CA GLU A 270 8.52 19.03 -12.51
C GLU A 270 7.59 19.88 -11.63
N GLN A 271 6.82 19.24 -10.74
CA GLN A 271 5.84 19.91 -9.89
C GLN A 271 6.33 20.14 -8.46
N TRP A 272 7.18 19.24 -7.94
CA TRP A 272 7.63 19.29 -6.53
C TRP A 272 9.14 18.99 -6.41
N PRO A 273 9.87 19.73 -5.57
CA PRO A 273 11.10 19.20 -4.97
C PRO A 273 10.68 18.06 -4.02
N ILE A 274 11.41 16.95 -4.00
CA ILE A 274 11.03 15.77 -3.23
C ILE A 274 12.07 15.54 -2.14
N ASP A 275 11.69 15.76 -0.89
CA ASP A 275 12.59 15.58 0.27
C ASP A 275 12.72 14.09 0.62
N LEU A 276 11.60 13.34 0.55
CA LEU A 276 11.59 11.91 0.78
C LEU A 276 10.70 11.20 -0.23
N ALA A 277 11.26 10.19 -0.90
CA ALA A 277 10.49 9.26 -1.72
C ALA A 277 10.38 7.90 -1.05
N VAL A 278 9.15 7.43 -0.81
CA VAL A 278 8.85 6.08 -0.37
C VAL A 278 8.43 5.27 -1.59
N MET A 279 9.30 4.35 -2.03
CA MET A 279 9.19 3.63 -3.31
C MET A 279 8.97 2.15 -3.09
N GLU A 280 8.08 1.53 -3.86
CA GLU A 280 8.01 0.07 -3.88
C GLU A 280 9.32 -0.52 -4.42
N ASN A 281 9.76 -1.59 -3.81
CA ASN A 281 10.96 -2.36 -4.21
C ASN A 281 10.78 -3.83 -3.81
N GLY A 282 9.80 -4.50 -4.38
CA GLY A 282 9.55 -5.89 -4.06
C GLY A 282 8.41 -6.46 -4.88
N GLN A 283 8.19 -7.77 -4.73
CA GLN A 283 7.11 -8.51 -5.36
C GLN A 283 7.05 -8.40 -6.90
N TYR A 284 8.10 -7.85 -7.51
CA TYR A 284 8.25 -7.70 -8.95
C TYR A 284 8.56 -9.03 -9.66
N ASN A 285 8.23 -9.08 -10.94
CA ASN A 285 8.60 -10.18 -11.83
C ASN A 285 8.47 -9.73 -13.29
N SER A 286 9.31 -10.28 -14.18
CA SER A 286 9.22 -10.01 -15.62
C SER A 286 7.87 -10.41 -16.24
N ASN A 287 7.11 -11.31 -15.61
CA ASN A 287 5.79 -11.71 -16.06
C ASN A 287 4.68 -10.69 -15.74
N TRP A 288 4.95 -9.68 -14.89
CA TRP A 288 4.03 -8.59 -14.55
C TRP A 288 4.76 -7.25 -14.36
N ALA A 289 5.74 -7.00 -15.21
CA ALA A 289 6.60 -5.82 -15.19
C ALA A 289 5.86 -4.47 -15.34
N ASN A 290 4.61 -4.48 -15.79
CA ASN A 290 3.84 -3.25 -15.95
C ASN A 290 3.22 -2.73 -14.64
N ILE A 291 3.15 -3.56 -13.61
CA ILE A 291 2.39 -3.27 -12.38
C ILE A 291 3.25 -3.24 -11.11
N HIS A 292 4.54 -3.50 -11.24
CA HIS A 292 5.55 -3.36 -10.19
C HIS A 292 6.87 -2.91 -10.82
N LEU A 293 7.67 -2.15 -10.07
CA LEU A 293 8.99 -1.70 -10.51
C LEU A 293 9.98 -2.87 -10.54
N LEU A 294 10.46 -3.23 -11.73
CA LEU A 294 11.66 -4.09 -11.83
C LEU A 294 12.88 -3.33 -11.30
N PRO A 295 13.99 -4.01 -10.92
CA PRO A 295 15.20 -3.32 -10.44
C PRO A 295 15.68 -2.15 -11.29
N GLN A 296 15.74 -2.33 -12.63
CA GLN A 296 16.11 -1.27 -13.56
C GLN A 296 15.06 -0.15 -13.66
N ASP A 297 13.78 -0.47 -13.43
CA ASP A 297 12.69 0.48 -13.46
C ASP A 297 12.65 1.31 -12.18
N LEU A 298 12.99 0.72 -11.02
CA LEU A 298 13.17 1.42 -9.76
C LEU A 298 14.32 2.43 -9.88
N GLU A 299 15.47 2.00 -10.38
CA GLU A 299 16.60 2.91 -10.61
C GLU A 299 16.19 4.09 -11.50
N ARG A 300 15.52 3.80 -12.60
CA ARG A 300 15.07 4.83 -13.53
C ARG A 300 14.06 5.78 -12.89
N ALA A 301 13.09 5.26 -12.14
CA ALA A 301 12.09 6.06 -11.44
C ALA A 301 12.72 7.04 -10.44
N ILE A 302 13.71 6.58 -9.67
CA ILE A 302 14.45 7.41 -8.71
C ILE A 302 15.25 8.49 -9.46
N LEU A 303 15.94 8.14 -10.54
CA LEU A 303 16.72 9.09 -11.33
C LEU A 303 15.86 10.13 -12.06
N ASP A 304 14.68 9.75 -12.53
CA ASP A 304 13.71 10.67 -13.14
C ASP A 304 13.14 11.65 -12.08
N MET A 305 12.85 11.15 -10.88
CA MET A 305 12.21 11.92 -9.81
C MET A 305 13.22 12.77 -9.01
N GLN A 306 14.46 12.31 -8.87
CA GLN A 306 15.56 12.96 -8.15
C GLN A 306 15.20 13.41 -6.71
N PRO A 307 14.74 12.52 -5.86
CA PRO A 307 14.46 12.86 -4.47
C PRO A 307 15.77 13.08 -3.69
N GLU A 308 15.71 13.89 -2.62
CA GLU A 308 16.84 14.05 -1.72
C GLU A 308 17.17 12.78 -0.95
N GLN A 309 16.13 12.05 -0.54
CA GLN A 309 16.23 10.81 0.23
C GLN A 309 15.26 9.77 -0.29
N VAL A 310 15.63 8.50 -0.18
CA VAL A 310 14.81 7.36 -0.62
C VAL A 310 14.66 6.35 0.52
N ILE A 311 13.44 5.86 0.71
CA ILE A 311 13.13 4.65 1.47
C ILE A 311 12.48 3.66 0.51
N THR A 312 12.91 2.40 0.54
CA THR A 312 12.25 1.35 -0.20
C THR A 312 11.35 0.51 0.72
N VAL A 313 10.19 0.13 0.20
CA VAL A 313 9.16 -0.66 0.88
C VAL A 313 8.66 -1.79 -0.01
N HIS A 314 7.61 -2.50 0.38
CA HIS A 314 6.98 -3.61 -0.36
C HIS A 314 7.80 -4.89 -0.36
N HIS A 315 8.69 -5.06 0.62
CA HIS A 315 9.53 -6.25 0.85
C HIS A 315 9.60 -6.63 2.34
N ASP A 316 10.41 -7.61 2.68
CA ASP A 316 10.77 -8.05 4.05
C ASP A 316 9.60 -8.46 4.96
N LYS A 317 8.46 -8.82 4.41
CA LYS A 317 7.34 -9.33 5.22
C LYS A 317 6.62 -10.52 4.59
N PHE A 318 6.48 -10.52 3.27
CA PHE A 318 5.75 -11.56 2.53
C PHE A 318 6.51 -12.02 1.29
N ALA A 319 6.23 -13.26 0.85
CA ALA A 319 6.73 -13.82 -0.40
C ALA A 319 5.62 -13.90 -1.44
N LEU A 320 5.24 -12.76 -2.03
CA LEU A 320 4.16 -12.66 -3.04
C LEU A 320 4.69 -12.77 -4.49
N SER A 321 6.01 -12.80 -4.68
CA SER A 321 6.67 -12.99 -5.98
C SER A 321 7.66 -14.14 -5.95
N THR A 322 8.55 -14.20 -6.94
CA THR A 322 9.48 -15.32 -7.16
C THR A 322 10.94 -14.96 -6.96
N HIS A 323 11.27 -13.71 -6.68
CA HIS A 323 12.63 -13.29 -6.33
C HIS A 323 13.03 -13.81 -4.92
N ALA A 324 14.32 -13.79 -4.60
CA ALA A 324 14.80 -14.06 -3.26
C ALA A 324 14.30 -12.99 -2.28
N TRP A 325 14.03 -13.37 -1.03
CA TRP A 325 13.54 -12.42 -0.03
C TRP A 325 14.49 -11.21 0.17
N SER A 326 15.82 -11.46 0.09
CA SER A 326 16.86 -10.44 0.28
C SER A 326 17.25 -9.68 -1.00
N GLU A 327 16.65 -10.02 -2.14
CA GLU A 327 17.00 -9.36 -3.41
C GLU A 327 16.60 -7.89 -3.43
N PRO A 328 15.41 -7.48 -2.96
CA PRO A 328 15.03 -6.07 -2.94
C PRO A 328 16.01 -5.17 -2.19
N ASP A 329 16.43 -5.57 -1.01
CA ASP A 329 17.41 -4.84 -0.21
C ASP A 329 18.76 -4.70 -0.96
N SER A 330 19.28 -5.80 -1.50
CA SER A 330 20.50 -5.78 -2.30
C SER A 330 20.39 -4.87 -3.54
N VAL A 331 19.22 -4.82 -4.16
CA VAL A 331 18.92 -3.95 -5.32
C VAL A 331 18.94 -2.48 -4.89
N ALA A 332 18.26 -2.12 -3.78
CA ALA A 332 18.24 -0.75 -3.29
C ALA A 332 19.65 -0.24 -2.96
N HIS A 333 20.45 -1.02 -2.27
CA HIS A 333 21.84 -0.67 -1.95
C HIS A 333 22.71 -0.52 -3.21
N ALA A 334 22.61 -1.42 -4.17
CA ALA A 334 23.37 -1.33 -5.42
C ALA A 334 22.99 -0.07 -6.24
N ILE A 335 21.71 0.29 -6.28
CA ILE A 335 21.23 1.51 -6.94
C ILE A 335 21.77 2.74 -6.19
N ALA A 336 21.71 2.74 -4.86
CA ALA A 336 22.17 3.85 -4.05
C ALA A 336 23.68 4.08 -4.18
N GLU A 337 24.49 3.04 -4.13
CA GLU A 337 25.95 3.10 -4.32
C GLU A 337 26.32 3.61 -5.72
N LYS A 338 25.70 3.03 -6.75
CA LYS A 338 25.94 3.39 -8.15
C LYS A 338 25.65 4.86 -8.45
N ASN A 339 24.62 5.42 -7.85
CA ASN A 339 24.10 6.75 -8.18
C ASN A 339 24.33 7.79 -7.06
N ALA A 340 25.08 7.45 -6.01
CA ALA A 340 25.35 8.29 -4.84
C ALA A 340 24.05 8.83 -4.17
N LEU A 341 23.02 7.98 -4.05
CA LEU A 341 21.74 8.32 -3.46
C LEU A 341 21.78 8.20 -1.93
N LYS A 342 21.02 9.03 -1.24
CA LYS A 342 20.80 8.90 0.20
C LYS A 342 19.67 7.89 0.45
N LEU A 343 20.02 6.62 0.51
CA LEU A 343 19.10 5.55 0.91
C LEU A 343 19.00 5.51 2.43
N LEU A 344 17.78 5.60 2.95
CA LEU A 344 17.47 5.45 4.35
C LEU A 344 16.95 4.03 4.59
N ASP A 345 17.87 3.12 4.89
CA ASP A 345 17.56 1.73 5.17
C ASP A 345 17.86 1.37 6.61
N GLN A 346 16.89 0.78 7.30
CA GLN A 346 16.98 0.35 8.69
C GLN A 346 16.08 -0.87 8.93
N PRO A 347 16.40 -1.73 9.90
CA PRO A 347 15.53 -2.83 10.29
C PRO A 347 14.11 -2.37 10.65
N ILE A 348 13.14 -3.25 10.40
CA ILE A 348 11.73 -3.03 10.78
C ILE A 348 11.63 -2.48 12.21
N GLY A 349 10.87 -1.38 12.37
CA GLY A 349 10.59 -0.75 13.64
C GLY A 349 11.63 0.22 14.14
N THR A 350 12.79 0.34 13.49
CA THR A 350 13.80 1.36 13.82
C THR A 350 13.29 2.74 13.41
N ILE A 351 13.58 3.75 14.26
CA ILE A 351 13.28 5.13 13.92
C ILE A 351 14.32 5.67 12.94
N ILE A 352 13.85 6.28 11.86
CA ILE A 352 14.66 6.95 10.84
C ILE A 352 14.30 8.43 10.87
N TYR A 353 15.28 9.32 10.97
CA TYR A 353 15.08 10.76 10.85
C TYR A 353 15.45 11.22 9.44
N PHE A 354 14.63 12.09 8.84
CA PHE A 354 14.80 12.58 7.49
C PHE A 354 14.61 14.08 7.34
#